data_7757df1bf0a83febcb0ac9b4dc5a4087
#
_entry.id   7757df1bf0a83febcb0ac9b4dc5a4087
#
_cell.length_a   1.000
_cell.length_b   1.000
_cell.length_c   1.000
_cell.angle_alpha   90.00
_cell.angle_beta   90.00
_cell.angle_gamma   90.00
#
_symmetry.space_group_name_H-M   'P 1'
#
loop_
_entity.id
_entity.type
_entity.pdbx_description
1 polymer ?
#
loop_
_entity_poly.entity_id
_entity_poly.type
_entity_poly.pdbx_seq_one_letter_code
_entity_poly.pdbx_strand_id
1 'polypeptide(L)'
;MVRKHGLAIDHLRAVELVTAVGEILRASERAYPELFWGLRGGGGNFGVATAFEVDLHPAGTVLGGAVFYEAAEAERILQGYARHATAAPDELSTQAMLMAAPPAPIIPQALQGRPIVAILVCYTGDLAQGERVVAPLRRLATPIADLVGPMPYPALFALTEVGTIRGLEQHVRSLFLPALSDEVLHTLTEETLATMSPETIVQIRVLGGAMGRVSVDATAFAHRATLLILFTERRSTMSRDKKSSGRRSGTSISECFLHILGMQLSNPRGLLGAMIGRVIFAKGMMLAHLLFAVSFLRQ
;
A
#
# COMPACT_ATOMS: atom_id res chain seq x y z
N MET A 1 -5.17 -7.43 -4.32
CA MET A 1 -6.44 -8.23 -4.23
C MET A 1 -6.91 -8.45 -2.79
N VAL A 2 -6.42 -7.64 -1.87
CA VAL A 2 -6.71 -7.74 -0.42
C VAL A 2 -8.22 -7.66 -0.11
N ARG A 3 -8.97 -6.83 -0.84
CA ARG A 3 -10.41 -6.68 -0.63
C ARG A 3 -11.19 -7.95 -0.98
N LYS A 4 -10.81 -8.63 -2.06
CA LYS A 4 -11.49 -9.85 -2.52
C LYS A 4 -11.11 -11.09 -1.72
N HIS A 5 -9.83 -11.25 -1.43
CA HIS A 5 -9.30 -12.50 -0.88
C HIS A 5 -8.80 -12.40 0.56
N GLY A 6 -8.62 -11.21 1.14
CA GLY A 6 -7.98 -11.01 2.42
C GLY A 6 -6.47 -10.80 2.29
N LEU A 7 -5.78 -10.83 3.42
CA LEU A 7 -4.34 -10.73 3.50
C LEU A 7 -3.68 -12.07 3.16
N ALA A 8 -2.42 -12.05 2.73
CA ALA A 8 -1.65 -13.27 2.50
C ALA A 8 -1.57 -14.18 3.75
N ILE A 9 -1.55 -13.58 4.94
CA ILE A 9 -1.55 -14.32 6.21
C ILE A 9 -2.85 -15.08 6.47
N ASP A 10 -3.95 -14.71 5.82
CA ASP A 10 -5.25 -15.39 5.94
C ASP A 10 -5.28 -16.70 5.13
N HIS A 11 -4.35 -16.86 4.19
CA HIS A 11 -4.17 -18.02 3.33
C HIS A 11 -2.99 -18.90 3.73
N LEU A 12 -2.29 -18.54 4.81
CA LEU A 12 -1.16 -19.30 5.31
C LEU A 12 -1.69 -20.58 5.98
N ARG A 13 -1.14 -21.75 5.60
CA ARG A 13 -1.46 -23.06 6.12
C ARG A 13 -0.41 -23.57 7.09
N ALA A 14 0.85 -23.33 6.77
CA ALA A 14 1.97 -23.67 7.62
C ALA A 14 3.19 -22.82 7.30
N VAL A 15 4.10 -22.73 8.26
CA VAL A 15 5.43 -22.13 8.10
C VAL A 15 6.45 -23.08 8.65
N GLU A 16 7.47 -23.40 7.86
CA GLU A 16 8.70 -23.99 8.37
C GLU A 16 9.65 -22.86 8.77
N LEU A 17 10.16 -22.91 9.98
CA LEU A 17 11.06 -21.89 10.49
C LEU A 17 12.19 -22.51 11.33
N VAL A 18 13.33 -21.83 11.35
CA VAL A 18 14.46 -22.10 12.24
C VAL A 18 14.41 -21.09 13.38
N THR A 19 14.32 -21.59 14.61
CA THR A 19 14.28 -20.77 15.84
C THR A 19 15.66 -20.21 16.20
N ALA A 20 15.69 -19.30 17.18
CA ALA A 20 16.97 -18.73 17.67
C ALA A 20 17.91 -19.78 18.30
N VAL A 21 17.40 -20.92 18.73
CA VAL A 21 18.19 -22.04 19.28
C VAL A 21 18.56 -23.09 18.24
N GLY A 22 18.24 -22.87 16.97
CA GLY A 22 18.57 -23.74 15.85
C GLY A 22 17.59 -24.89 15.60
N GLU A 23 16.47 -24.94 16.30
CA GLU A 23 15.43 -25.94 16.05
C GLU A 23 14.66 -25.64 14.78
N ILE A 24 14.39 -26.66 13.96
CA ILE A 24 13.52 -26.56 12.79
C ILE A 24 12.11 -26.98 13.21
N LEU A 25 11.15 -26.05 13.08
CA LEU A 25 9.75 -26.25 13.42
C LEU A 25 8.86 -26.04 12.20
N ARG A 26 7.77 -26.82 12.12
CA ARG A 26 6.65 -26.54 11.20
C ARG A 26 5.44 -26.11 11.99
N ALA A 27 5.18 -24.79 12.04
CA ALA A 27 4.05 -24.20 12.71
C ALA A 27 2.80 -24.20 11.80
N SER A 28 1.66 -24.58 12.35
CA SER A 28 0.36 -24.61 11.69
C SER A 28 -0.76 -24.49 12.73
N GLU A 29 -2.03 -24.46 12.31
CA GLU A 29 -3.16 -24.48 13.25
C GLU A 29 -3.17 -25.70 14.20
N ARG A 30 -2.55 -26.83 13.77
CA ARG A 30 -2.51 -28.08 14.56
C ARG A 30 -1.19 -28.30 15.30
N ALA A 31 -0.12 -27.65 14.86
CA ALA A 31 1.21 -27.78 15.45
C ALA A 31 1.73 -26.38 15.77
N TYR A 32 2.05 -26.14 17.05
CA TYR A 32 2.48 -24.83 17.57
C TYR A 32 1.47 -23.70 17.25
N PRO A 33 0.17 -23.82 17.62
CA PRO A 33 -0.89 -22.88 17.21
C PRO A 33 -0.64 -21.44 17.64
N GLU A 34 -0.11 -21.21 18.84
CA GLU A 34 0.24 -19.88 19.35
C GLU A 34 1.36 -19.23 18.52
N LEU A 35 2.38 -20.00 18.17
CA LEU A 35 3.45 -19.54 17.28
C LEU A 35 2.89 -19.23 15.89
N PHE A 36 2.02 -20.08 15.38
CA PHE A 36 1.38 -19.90 14.08
C PHE A 36 0.48 -18.65 14.07
N TRP A 37 -0.24 -18.38 15.15
CA TRP A 37 -0.99 -17.14 15.33
C TRP A 37 -0.06 -15.93 15.29
N GLY A 38 1.06 -15.95 16.05
CA GLY A 38 2.06 -14.91 16.09
C GLY A 38 2.71 -14.63 14.73
N LEU A 39 3.04 -15.67 13.96
CA LEU A 39 3.61 -15.58 12.62
C LEU A 39 2.67 -14.88 11.63
N ARG A 40 1.37 -14.89 11.87
CA ARG A 40 0.35 -14.27 11.04
C ARG A 40 0.10 -12.80 11.42
N GLY A 41 1.15 -11.98 11.47
CA GLY A 41 1.05 -10.53 11.67
C GLY A 41 1.91 -9.96 12.80
N GLY A 42 2.52 -10.80 13.65
CA GLY A 42 3.38 -10.37 14.76
C GLY A 42 4.82 -10.00 14.37
N GLY A 43 5.12 -9.98 13.06
CA GLY A 43 6.45 -9.59 12.56
C GLY A 43 7.48 -10.72 12.57
N GLY A 44 8.78 -10.37 12.41
CA GLY A 44 9.88 -11.30 12.19
C GLY A 44 10.61 -11.77 13.45
N ASN A 45 9.97 -11.78 14.62
CA ASN A 45 10.66 -12.01 15.91
C ASN A 45 10.75 -13.48 16.33
N PHE A 46 10.19 -14.40 15.54
CA PHE A 46 10.02 -15.80 15.95
C PHE A 46 11.10 -16.74 15.39
N GLY A 47 11.85 -16.31 14.38
CA GLY A 47 12.87 -17.11 13.72
C GLY A 47 13.01 -16.77 12.25
N VAL A 48 13.76 -17.60 11.52
CA VAL A 48 13.95 -17.49 10.06
C VAL A 48 13.03 -18.47 9.36
N ALA A 49 12.02 -17.97 8.64
CA ALA A 49 11.16 -18.82 7.83
C ALA A 49 11.91 -19.36 6.61
N THR A 50 11.87 -20.65 6.40
CA THR A 50 12.52 -21.37 5.29
C THR A 50 11.52 -21.84 4.24
N ALA A 51 10.25 -22.08 4.63
CA ALA A 51 9.17 -22.43 3.72
C ALA A 51 7.81 -21.90 4.20
N PHE A 52 6.95 -21.60 3.24
CA PHE A 52 5.55 -21.23 3.48
C PHE A 52 4.64 -22.15 2.67
N GLU A 53 3.61 -22.66 3.33
CA GLU A 53 2.51 -23.38 2.69
C GLU A 53 1.28 -22.46 2.67
N VAL A 54 0.77 -22.13 1.48
CA VAL A 54 -0.31 -21.15 1.30
C VAL A 54 -1.38 -21.67 0.37
N ASP A 55 -2.62 -21.23 0.58
CA ASP A 55 -3.69 -21.40 -0.40
C ASP A 55 -3.51 -20.43 -1.55
N LEU A 56 -3.70 -20.93 -2.77
CA LEU A 56 -3.62 -20.13 -3.98
C LEU A 56 -5.02 -19.83 -4.54
N HIS A 57 -5.16 -18.65 -5.11
CA HIS A 57 -6.37 -18.26 -5.82
C HIS A 57 -6.09 -18.10 -7.33
N PRO A 58 -7.03 -18.51 -8.20
CA PRO A 58 -6.90 -18.25 -9.61
C PRO A 58 -6.75 -16.75 -9.89
N ALA A 59 -5.69 -16.37 -10.57
CA ALA A 59 -5.45 -15.02 -11.03
C ALA A 59 -5.39 -15.03 -12.56
N GLY A 60 -6.53 -14.82 -13.19
CA GLY A 60 -6.63 -14.75 -14.65
C GLY A 60 -6.37 -13.34 -15.18
N THR A 61 -7.06 -13.00 -16.27
CA THR A 61 -7.10 -11.64 -16.80
C THR A 61 -7.86 -10.73 -15.83
N VAL A 62 -7.28 -9.58 -15.53
CA VAL A 62 -7.86 -8.53 -14.69
C VAL A 62 -8.06 -7.26 -15.52
N LEU A 63 -8.97 -6.39 -15.11
CA LEU A 63 -8.99 -5.01 -15.58
C LEU A 63 -8.02 -4.23 -14.66
N GLY A 64 -6.84 -3.93 -15.19
CA GLY A 64 -5.76 -3.34 -14.41
C GLY A 64 -5.06 -2.21 -15.13
N GLY A 65 -4.31 -1.40 -14.38
CA GLY A 65 -3.57 -0.28 -14.94
C GLY A 65 -3.53 0.92 -14.01
N ALA A 66 -3.28 2.09 -14.59
CA ALA A 66 -3.25 3.35 -13.86
C ALA A 66 -3.90 4.47 -14.68
N VAL A 67 -4.56 5.40 -13.99
CA VAL A 67 -5.02 6.68 -14.55
C VAL A 67 -4.23 7.78 -13.90
N PHE A 68 -3.71 8.72 -14.71
CA PHE A 68 -2.85 9.80 -14.28
C PHE A 68 -3.54 11.14 -14.46
N TYR A 69 -3.41 12.03 -13.46
CA TYR A 69 -4.01 13.35 -13.41
C TYR A 69 -2.99 14.40 -12.99
N GLU A 70 -3.15 15.64 -13.45
CA GLU A 70 -2.38 16.76 -12.90
C GLU A 70 -2.74 17.01 -11.44
N ALA A 71 -1.76 17.33 -10.61
CA ALA A 71 -1.98 17.58 -9.18
C ALA A 71 -2.63 18.93 -8.87
N ALA A 72 -2.89 19.78 -9.88
CA ALA A 72 -3.61 21.04 -9.68
C ALA A 72 -5.01 20.85 -9.02
N GLU A 73 -5.63 19.70 -9.24
CA GLU A 73 -6.92 19.32 -8.64
C GLU A 73 -6.78 18.13 -7.66
N ALA A 74 -5.60 17.93 -7.06
CA ALA A 74 -5.29 16.73 -6.28
C ALA A 74 -6.29 16.48 -5.14
N GLU A 75 -6.65 17.51 -4.39
CA GLU A 75 -7.61 17.39 -3.28
C GLU A 75 -8.97 16.87 -3.79
N ARG A 76 -9.53 17.47 -4.83
CA ARG A 76 -10.81 17.06 -5.42
C ARG A 76 -10.75 15.63 -5.96
N ILE A 77 -9.65 15.27 -6.61
CA ILE A 77 -9.41 13.91 -7.14
C ILE A 77 -9.35 12.90 -6.00
N LEU A 78 -8.57 13.17 -4.94
CA LEU A 78 -8.41 12.26 -3.80
C LEU A 78 -9.70 12.12 -2.99
N GLN A 79 -10.50 13.19 -2.83
CA GLN A 79 -11.83 13.11 -2.22
C GLN A 79 -12.78 12.23 -3.04
N GLY A 80 -12.84 12.43 -4.36
CA GLY A 80 -13.64 11.60 -5.27
C GLY A 80 -13.19 10.14 -5.27
N TYR A 81 -11.88 9.91 -5.30
CA TYR A 81 -11.27 8.60 -5.16
C TYR A 81 -11.67 7.91 -3.84
N ALA A 82 -11.49 8.57 -2.70
CA ALA A 82 -11.78 8.00 -1.39
C ALA A 82 -13.26 7.57 -1.28
N ARG A 83 -14.20 8.43 -1.68
CA ARG A 83 -15.63 8.12 -1.69
C ARG A 83 -15.95 6.91 -2.56
N HIS A 84 -15.42 6.85 -3.78
CA HIS A 84 -15.71 5.74 -4.68
C HIS A 84 -15.05 4.43 -4.24
N ALA A 85 -13.76 4.46 -3.90
CA ALA A 85 -12.98 3.27 -3.63
C ALA A 85 -13.39 2.56 -2.32
N THR A 86 -13.86 3.32 -1.31
CA THR A 86 -14.36 2.72 -0.06
C THR A 86 -15.73 2.06 -0.23
N ALA A 87 -16.57 2.57 -1.12
CA ALA A 87 -17.90 2.02 -1.44
C ALA A 87 -17.89 0.95 -2.54
N ALA A 88 -16.75 0.73 -3.18
CA ALA A 88 -16.62 -0.19 -4.31
C ALA A 88 -16.77 -1.66 -3.88
N PRO A 89 -17.13 -2.58 -4.82
CA PRO A 89 -17.20 -4.01 -4.56
C PRO A 89 -15.81 -4.58 -4.22
N ASP A 90 -15.80 -5.75 -3.60
CA ASP A 90 -14.57 -6.42 -3.13
C ASP A 90 -13.60 -6.79 -4.25
N GLU A 91 -14.10 -6.98 -5.46
CA GLU A 91 -13.31 -7.25 -6.66
C GLU A 91 -12.40 -6.08 -7.03
N LEU A 92 -12.73 -4.83 -6.61
CA LEU A 92 -11.92 -3.65 -6.89
C LEU A 92 -10.90 -3.42 -5.78
N SER A 93 -9.63 -3.51 -6.11
CA SER A 93 -8.50 -3.05 -5.30
C SER A 93 -7.88 -1.82 -5.96
N THR A 94 -7.63 -0.76 -5.19
CA THR A 94 -7.10 0.50 -5.70
C THR A 94 -6.05 1.09 -4.78
N GLN A 95 -5.22 1.95 -5.39
CA GLN A 95 -4.24 2.77 -4.69
C GLN A 95 -4.16 4.12 -5.37
N ALA A 96 -4.32 5.21 -4.63
CA ALA A 96 -3.99 6.54 -5.12
C ALA A 96 -2.58 6.93 -4.67
N MET A 97 -1.85 7.62 -5.54
CA MET A 97 -0.51 8.14 -5.26
C MET A 97 -0.43 9.61 -5.64
N LEU A 98 0.15 10.43 -4.77
CA LEU A 98 0.60 11.78 -5.07
C LEU A 98 2.13 11.75 -5.15
N MET A 99 2.67 12.01 -6.33
CA MET A 99 4.09 11.82 -6.65
C MET A 99 4.55 12.72 -7.78
N ALA A 100 5.85 12.84 -7.98
CA ALA A 100 6.38 13.45 -9.19
C ALA A 100 6.17 12.51 -10.40
N ALA A 101 5.76 13.07 -11.53
CA ALA A 101 5.53 12.32 -12.77
C ALA A 101 6.83 11.64 -13.24
N PRO A 102 6.82 10.31 -13.46
CA PRO A 102 8.01 9.60 -13.93
C PRO A 102 8.38 10.03 -15.35
N PRO A 103 9.65 9.90 -15.75
CA PRO A 103 10.09 10.14 -17.13
C PRO A 103 9.69 8.96 -18.04
N ALA A 104 8.40 8.74 -18.20
CA ALA A 104 7.83 7.65 -19.01
C ALA A 104 7.26 8.21 -20.32
N PRO A 105 7.36 7.47 -21.45
CA PRO A 105 6.90 7.92 -22.77
C PRO A 105 5.40 8.28 -22.82
N ILE A 106 4.59 7.68 -21.95
CA ILE A 106 3.15 7.92 -21.84
C ILE A 106 2.81 9.27 -21.16
N ILE A 107 3.77 9.86 -20.44
CA ILE A 107 3.60 11.15 -19.78
C ILE A 107 4.19 12.22 -20.69
N PRO A 108 3.41 13.25 -21.07
CA PRO A 108 3.91 14.37 -21.85
C PRO A 108 5.19 14.96 -21.22
N GLN A 109 6.21 15.21 -22.02
CA GLN A 109 7.53 15.67 -21.54
C GLN A 109 7.43 16.93 -20.65
N ALA A 110 6.50 17.83 -20.98
CA ALA A 110 6.25 19.05 -20.19
C ALA A 110 5.71 18.78 -18.77
N LEU A 111 5.17 17.58 -18.51
CA LEU A 111 4.62 17.19 -17.21
C LEU A 111 5.58 16.30 -16.42
N GLN A 112 6.63 15.75 -17.05
CA GLN A 112 7.62 14.91 -16.36
C GLN A 112 8.30 15.71 -15.24
N GLY A 113 8.42 15.08 -14.06
CA GLY A 113 8.94 15.72 -12.85
C GLY A 113 7.94 16.63 -12.12
N ARG A 114 6.80 16.98 -12.74
CA ARG A 114 5.76 17.78 -12.06
C ARG A 114 4.89 16.90 -11.16
N PRO A 115 4.25 17.47 -10.12
CA PRO A 115 3.32 16.74 -9.27
C PRO A 115 2.12 16.19 -10.06
N ILE A 116 1.82 14.92 -9.85
CA ILE A 116 0.66 14.22 -10.42
C ILE A 116 -0.05 13.38 -9.37
N VAL A 117 -1.33 13.08 -9.62
CA VAL A 117 -2.06 12.00 -8.94
C VAL A 117 -2.15 10.81 -9.87
N ALA A 118 -1.69 9.64 -9.41
CA ALA A 118 -1.85 8.38 -10.11
C ALA A 118 -2.82 7.48 -9.33
N ILE A 119 -3.81 6.91 -10.02
CA ILE A 119 -4.75 5.95 -9.43
C ILE A 119 -4.52 4.61 -10.08
N LEU A 120 -3.93 3.68 -9.32
CA LEU A 120 -3.76 2.29 -9.72
C LEU A 120 -5.06 1.53 -9.45
N VAL A 121 -5.41 0.68 -10.40
CA VAL A 121 -6.64 -0.11 -10.41
C VAL A 121 -6.31 -1.58 -10.67
N CYS A 122 -6.97 -2.46 -9.93
CA CYS A 122 -7.02 -3.89 -10.19
C CYS A 122 -8.43 -4.40 -9.87
N TYR A 123 -9.21 -4.69 -10.90
CA TYR A 123 -10.51 -5.32 -10.76
C TYR A 123 -10.43 -6.79 -11.20
N THR A 124 -10.86 -7.69 -10.31
CA THR A 124 -10.70 -9.16 -10.47
C THR A 124 -12.06 -9.88 -10.61
N GLY A 125 -12.93 -9.36 -11.42
CA GLY A 125 -14.25 -9.91 -11.75
C GLY A 125 -14.50 -9.96 -13.24
N ASP A 126 -15.77 -9.96 -13.63
CA ASP A 126 -16.18 -9.81 -15.03
C ASP A 126 -15.69 -8.47 -15.59
N LEU A 127 -15.04 -8.50 -16.77
CA LEU A 127 -14.40 -7.32 -17.34
C LEU A 127 -15.41 -6.22 -17.70
N ALA A 128 -16.59 -6.59 -18.20
CA ALA A 128 -17.62 -5.61 -18.57
C ALA A 128 -18.22 -4.93 -17.34
N GLN A 129 -18.33 -5.66 -16.23
CA GLN A 129 -18.69 -5.06 -14.94
C GLN A 129 -17.55 -4.20 -14.39
N GLY A 130 -16.31 -4.66 -14.55
CA GLY A 130 -15.11 -3.90 -14.16
C GLY A 130 -15.05 -2.54 -14.81
N GLU A 131 -15.34 -2.44 -16.11
CA GLU A 131 -15.40 -1.16 -16.82
C GLU A 131 -16.40 -0.19 -16.19
N ARG A 132 -17.58 -0.67 -15.78
CA ARG A 132 -18.60 0.16 -15.10
C ARG A 132 -18.14 0.61 -13.73
N VAL A 133 -17.51 -0.28 -12.96
CA VAL A 133 -17.00 -0.01 -11.61
C VAL A 133 -15.85 0.99 -11.64
N VAL A 134 -14.98 0.90 -12.64
CA VAL A 134 -13.79 1.76 -12.79
C VAL A 134 -14.12 3.11 -13.45
N ALA A 135 -15.18 3.20 -14.25
CA ALA A 135 -15.54 4.42 -14.99
C ALA A 135 -15.57 5.72 -14.14
N PRO A 136 -16.07 5.74 -12.88
CA PRO A 136 -16.00 6.93 -12.05
C PRO A 136 -14.57 7.37 -11.74
N LEU A 137 -13.64 6.43 -11.55
CA LEU A 137 -12.22 6.75 -11.30
C LEU A 137 -11.54 7.40 -12.51
N ARG A 138 -11.97 7.09 -13.74
CA ARG A 138 -11.48 7.72 -14.97
C ARG A 138 -12.02 9.13 -15.21
N ARG A 139 -13.02 9.57 -14.43
CA ARG A 139 -13.74 10.84 -14.59
C ARG A 139 -13.54 11.81 -13.43
N LEU A 140 -12.59 11.56 -12.56
CA LEU A 140 -12.30 12.44 -11.42
C LEU A 140 -11.80 13.81 -11.88
N ALA A 141 -11.06 13.86 -12.98
CA ALA A 141 -10.61 15.06 -13.70
C ALA A 141 -10.34 14.67 -15.16
N THR A 142 -9.79 15.59 -15.96
CA THR A 142 -9.27 15.25 -17.29
C THR A 142 -7.97 14.45 -17.12
N PRO A 143 -7.89 13.17 -17.54
CA PRO A 143 -6.69 12.39 -17.36
C PRO A 143 -5.55 12.86 -18.29
N ILE A 144 -4.32 12.84 -17.78
CA ILE A 144 -3.09 12.98 -18.59
C ILE A 144 -2.91 11.73 -19.45
N ALA A 145 -3.16 10.57 -18.83
CA ALA A 145 -3.11 9.26 -19.49
C ALA A 145 -4.00 8.26 -18.74
N ASP A 146 -4.57 7.32 -19.49
CA ASP A 146 -5.35 6.19 -18.98
C ASP A 146 -4.79 4.90 -19.56
N LEU A 147 -4.22 4.06 -18.70
CA LEU A 147 -3.63 2.77 -19.03
C LEU A 147 -4.45 1.60 -18.51
N VAL A 148 -5.67 1.85 -18.04
CA VAL A 148 -6.51 0.79 -17.50
C VAL A 148 -7.13 -0.01 -18.64
N GLY A 149 -6.82 -1.30 -18.68
CA GLY A 149 -7.32 -2.24 -19.67
C GLY A 149 -7.19 -3.70 -19.22
N PRO A 150 -7.70 -4.65 -20.00
CA PRO A 150 -7.52 -6.06 -19.73
C PRO A 150 -6.03 -6.45 -19.79
N MET A 151 -5.53 -7.10 -18.75
CA MET A 151 -4.15 -7.57 -18.70
C MET A 151 -4.01 -8.81 -17.81
N PRO A 152 -2.99 -9.65 -18.01
CA PRO A 152 -2.64 -10.68 -17.02
C PRO A 152 -2.30 -10.03 -15.68
N TYR A 153 -2.78 -10.61 -14.58
CA TYR A 153 -2.52 -10.05 -13.24
C TYR A 153 -1.04 -9.76 -12.95
N PRO A 154 -0.06 -10.60 -13.36
CA PRO A 154 1.36 -10.30 -13.15
C PRO A 154 1.86 -9.02 -13.83
N ALA A 155 1.24 -8.59 -14.92
CA ALA A 155 1.67 -7.37 -15.61
C ALA A 155 1.47 -6.10 -14.77
N LEU A 156 0.58 -6.13 -13.77
CA LEU A 156 0.42 -5.02 -12.81
C LEU A 156 1.68 -4.72 -12.00
N PHE A 157 2.55 -5.72 -11.79
CA PHE A 157 3.79 -5.50 -11.03
C PHE A 157 4.75 -4.55 -11.72
N ALA A 158 4.75 -4.52 -13.06
CA ALA A 158 5.57 -3.58 -13.82
C ALA A 158 5.26 -2.11 -13.47
N LEU A 159 4.02 -1.79 -13.08
CA LEU A 159 3.63 -0.45 -12.66
C LEU A 159 4.24 -0.04 -11.30
N THR A 160 4.69 -0.99 -10.50
CA THR A 160 5.24 -0.76 -9.16
C THR A 160 6.75 -1.03 -9.07
N GLU A 161 7.33 -1.69 -10.05
CA GLU A 161 8.78 -2.02 -10.09
C GLU A 161 9.67 -0.78 -10.10
N VAL A 162 9.20 0.30 -10.74
CA VAL A 162 9.91 1.60 -10.73
C VAL A 162 10.18 2.11 -9.30
N GLY A 163 9.35 1.62 -8.34
CA GLY A 163 9.50 1.89 -6.91
C GLY A 163 10.63 1.14 -6.21
N THR A 164 11.26 0.14 -6.82
CA THR A 164 12.22 -0.77 -6.18
C THR A 164 13.69 -0.52 -6.58
N ILE A 165 14.06 0.72 -6.82
CA ILE A 165 15.45 1.09 -7.19
C ILE A 165 16.38 0.73 -6.03
N ARG A 166 17.36 -0.13 -6.31
CA ARG A 166 18.38 -0.53 -5.34
C ARG A 166 19.39 0.61 -5.10
N GLY A 167 19.94 0.68 -3.87
CA GLY A 167 20.98 1.64 -3.52
C GLY A 167 20.47 2.99 -3.05
N LEU A 168 19.15 3.15 -2.91
CA LEU A 168 18.55 4.32 -2.27
C LEU A 168 18.23 4.00 -0.80
N GLU A 169 18.45 4.99 0.06
CA GLU A 169 17.95 4.98 1.44
C GLU A 169 16.47 5.36 1.39
N GLN A 170 15.61 4.55 2.00
CA GLN A 170 14.16 4.76 2.01
C GLN A 170 13.69 5.06 3.43
N HIS A 171 13.00 6.18 3.59
CA HIS A 171 12.29 6.52 4.83
C HIS A 171 10.79 6.36 4.58
N VAL A 172 10.21 5.34 5.22
CA VAL A 172 8.77 5.03 5.07
C VAL A 172 8.06 5.28 6.39
N ARG A 173 6.90 5.90 6.32
CA ARG A 173 5.95 6.01 7.43
C ARG A 173 4.59 5.52 6.97
N SER A 174 3.87 4.86 7.86
CA SER A 174 2.51 4.39 7.57
C SER A 174 1.57 4.71 8.71
N LEU A 175 0.32 4.97 8.37
CA LEU A 175 -0.76 5.23 9.31
C LEU A 175 -2.00 4.48 8.85
N PHE A 176 -2.60 3.70 9.73
CA PHE A 176 -3.87 3.02 9.50
C PHE A 176 -5.02 3.94 9.91
N LEU A 177 -5.96 4.16 9.00
CA LEU A 177 -7.06 5.09 9.19
C LEU A 177 -8.42 4.37 9.03
N PRO A 178 -9.39 4.64 9.90
CA PRO A 178 -10.75 4.12 9.75
C PRO A 178 -11.52 4.85 8.62
N ALA A 179 -11.14 6.10 8.32
CA ALA A 179 -11.72 6.92 7.27
C ALA A 179 -10.72 7.99 6.82
N LEU A 180 -10.95 8.56 5.64
CA LEU A 180 -10.33 9.81 5.19
C LEU A 180 -11.37 10.91 5.23
N SER A 181 -11.24 11.84 6.18
CA SER A 181 -12.02 13.07 6.17
C SER A 181 -11.48 14.05 5.13
N ASP A 182 -12.34 14.97 4.68
CA ASP A 182 -11.91 16.02 3.75
C ASP A 182 -10.78 16.88 4.36
N GLU A 183 -10.79 17.10 5.68
CA GLU A 183 -9.74 17.81 6.42
C GLU A 183 -8.39 17.08 6.36
N VAL A 184 -8.39 15.75 6.54
CA VAL A 184 -7.18 14.92 6.40
C VAL A 184 -6.65 14.98 4.97
N LEU A 185 -7.53 14.91 3.97
CA LEU A 185 -7.15 14.99 2.56
C LEU A 185 -6.61 16.37 2.18
N HIS A 186 -7.23 17.44 2.68
CA HIS A 186 -6.76 18.81 2.50
C HIS A 186 -5.34 18.98 3.05
N THR A 187 -5.14 18.68 4.35
CA THR A 187 -3.83 18.79 5.00
C THR A 187 -2.78 17.94 4.29
N LEU A 188 -3.11 16.69 3.94
CA LEU A 188 -2.21 15.79 3.23
C LEU A 188 -1.77 16.36 1.88
N THR A 189 -2.71 16.90 1.12
CA THR A 189 -2.46 17.44 -0.22
C THR A 189 -1.62 18.71 -0.14
N GLU A 190 -2.01 19.66 0.72
CA GLU A 190 -1.31 20.93 0.90
C GLU A 190 0.14 20.71 1.33
N GLU A 191 0.36 19.97 2.41
CA GLU A 191 1.70 19.69 2.95
C GLU A 191 2.57 18.89 1.97
N THR A 192 1.97 17.92 1.26
CA THR A 192 2.71 17.15 0.29
C THR A 192 3.15 18.01 -0.87
N LEU A 193 2.26 18.82 -1.45
CA LEU A 193 2.61 19.68 -2.59
C LEU A 193 3.61 20.77 -2.21
N ALA A 194 3.51 21.34 -1.00
CA ALA A 194 4.45 22.34 -0.50
C ALA A 194 5.88 21.82 -0.32
N THR A 195 6.03 20.51 -0.04
CA THR A 195 7.32 19.90 0.30
C THR A 195 7.75 18.80 -0.66
N MET A 196 7.05 18.64 -1.79
CA MET A 196 7.31 17.58 -2.75
C MET A 196 8.71 17.67 -3.35
N SER A 197 9.39 16.54 -3.32
CA SER A 197 10.62 16.30 -4.07
C SER A 197 10.38 15.18 -5.09
N PRO A 198 11.23 15.03 -6.12
CA PRO A 198 11.11 13.92 -7.08
C PRO A 198 11.08 12.53 -6.44
N GLU A 199 11.66 12.41 -5.24
CA GLU A 199 11.76 11.15 -4.49
C GLU A 199 10.63 10.97 -3.48
N THR A 200 9.71 11.92 -3.36
CA THR A 200 8.58 11.84 -2.42
C THR A 200 7.40 11.13 -3.08
N ILE A 201 6.85 10.13 -2.40
CA ILE A 201 5.62 9.44 -2.80
C ILE A 201 4.69 9.36 -1.58
N VAL A 202 3.48 9.87 -1.74
CA VAL A 202 2.39 9.65 -0.79
C VAL A 202 1.41 8.67 -1.40
N GLN A 203 1.01 7.63 -0.65
CA GLN A 203 0.14 6.58 -1.14
C GLN A 203 -1.05 6.39 -0.19
N ILE A 204 -2.24 6.31 -0.76
CA ILE A 204 -3.48 5.96 -0.07
C ILE A 204 -3.96 4.63 -0.63
N ARG A 205 -3.98 3.58 0.19
CA ARG A 205 -4.46 2.26 -0.20
C ARG A 205 -5.76 1.95 0.50
N VAL A 206 -6.78 1.57 -0.26
CA VAL A 206 -8.05 1.14 0.29
C VAL A 206 -7.98 -0.33 0.67
N LEU A 207 -8.31 -0.62 1.90
CA LEU A 207 -8.39 -1.95 2.52
C LEU A 207 -9.85 -2.38 2.66
N GLY A 208 -10.19 -3.13 3.70
CA GLY A 208 -11.54 -3.63 3.95
C GLY A 208 -11.87 -4.89 3.16
N GLY A 209 -13.14 -5.08 2.80
CA GLY A 209 -13.59 -6.29 2.11
C GLY A 209 -13.31 -7.56 2.92
N ALA A 210 -12.80 -8.61 2.27
CA ALA A 210 -12.48 -9.89 2.91
C ALA A 210 -11.52 -9.75 4.10
N MET A 211 -10.52 -8.84 4.02
CA MET A 211 -9.61 -8.58 5.13
C MET A 211 -10.35 -8.14 6.39
N GLY A 212 -11.34 -7.25 6.24
CA GLY A 212 -12.12 -6.70 7.36
C GLY A 212 -13.14 -7.69 7.94
N ARG A 213 -13.44 -8.80 7.25
CA ARG A 213 -14.36 -9.84 7.72
C ARG A 213 -13.70 -10.91 8.58
N VAL A 214 -12.37 -10.97 8.58
CA VAL A 214 -11.61 -11.85 9.47
C VAL A 214 -11.64 -11.29 10.89
N SER A 215 -11.93 -12.14 11.89
CA SER A 215 -11.93 -11.74 13.29
C SER A 215 -10.59 -11.12 13.70
N VAL A 216 -10.63 -10.08 14.54
CA VAL A 216 -9.44 -9.39 15.05
C VAL A 216 -8.50 -10.34 15.80
N ASP A 217 -9.05 -11.35 16.46
CA ASP A 217 -8.29 -12.32 17.24
C ASP A 217 -7.80 -13.54 16.44
N ALA A 218 -8.22 -13.66 15.17
CA ALA A 218 -7.84 -14.81 14.33
C ALA A 218 -6.35 -14.85 13.99
N THR A 219 -5.67 -13.71 14.02
CA THR A 219 -4.24 -13.55 13.72
C THR A 219 -3.65 -12.42 14.54
N ALA A 220 -2.33 -12.33 14.64
CA ALA A 220 -1.64 -11.22 15.30
C ALA A 220 -1.75 -9.87 14.57
N PHE A 221 -2.38 -9.82 13.39
CA PHE A 221 -2.63 -8.58 12.67
C PHE A 221 -3.85 -7.84 13.24
N ALA A 222 -3.60 -6.79 14.01
CA ALA A 222 -4.62 -6.07 14.78
C ALA A 222 -5.49 -5.08 13.96
N HIS A 223 -5.13 -4.76 12.70
CA HIS A 223 -5.76 -3.67 11.93
C HIS A 223 -6.89 -4.13 11.01
N ARG A 224 -7.73 -5.09 11.44
CA ARG A 224 -8.81 -5.67 10.63
C ARG A 224 -9.94 -4.69 10.32
N ALA A 225 -10.27 -3.81 11.27
CA ALA A 225 -11.32 -2.80 11.11
C ALA A 225 -10.88 -1.57 10.30
N THR A 226 -9.64 -1.55 9.83
CA THR A 226 -9.09 -0.39 9.10
C THR A 226 -9.54 -0.39 7.64
N LEU A 227 -10.02 0.75 7.15
CA LEU A 227 -10.43 0.90 5.76
C LEU A 227 -9.31 1.40 4.85
N LEU A 228 -8.32 2.09 5.40
CA LEU A 228 -7.28 2.76 4.61
C LEU A 228 -5.93 2.68 5.30
N ILE A 229 -4.89 2.63 4.49
CA ILE A 229 -3.52 2.83 4.95
C ILE A 229 -2.89 3.96 4.13
N LEU A 230 -2.37 4.95 4.85
CA LEU A 230 -1.61 6.04 4.30
C LEU A 230 -0.13 5.71 4.43
N PHE A 231 0.61 5.80 3.33
CA PHE A 231 2.06 5.69 3.32
C PHE A 231 2.67 6.98 2.82
N THR A 232 3.77 7.39 3.45
CA THR A 232 4.69 8.35 2.86
C THR A 232 6.05 7.70 2.71
N GLU A 233 6.62 7.84 1.54
CA GLU A 233 7.94 7.33 1.21
C GLU A 233 8.80 8.48 0.71
N ARG A 234 10.00 8.58 1.25
CA ARG A 234 11.02 9.46 0.74
C ARG A 234 12.28 8.65 0.47
N ARG A 235 12.85 8.85 -0.69
CA ARG A 235 14.10 8.24 -1.11
C ARG A 235 15.22 9.26 -1.10
N SER A 236 16.42 8.83 -0.75
CA SER A 236 17.62 9.65 -0.87
C SER A 236 18.80 8.81 -1.35
N THR A 237 19.69 9.39 -2.12
CA THR A 237 20.97 8.78 -2.41
C THR A 237 21.79 8.70 -1.13
N MET A 238 22.50 7.59 -0.91
CA MET A 238 23.45 7.45 0.20
C MET A 238 24.57 8.49 0.04
N SER A 239 24.40 9.67 0.63
CA SER A 239 25.49 10.63 0.75
C SER A 239 26.40 10.22 1.90
N ARG A 240 27.71 10.15 1.65
CA ARG A 240 28.73 9.96 2.70
C ARG A 240 28.78 11.16 3.68
N ASP A 241 28.20 12.29 3.31
CA ASP A 241 28.15 13.50 4.13
C ASP A 241 26.84 13.60 4.93
N LYS A 242 26.75 12.80 5.98
CA LYS A 242 25.60 12.78 6.92
C LYS A 242 25.38 14.09 7.71
N LYS A 243 26.21 15.12 7.55
CA LYS A 243 26.17 16.30 8.44
C LYS A 243 25.34 17.48 7.95
N SER A 244 24.97 17.59 6.67
CA SER A 244 24.34 18.83 6.17
C SER A 244 22.90 18.70 5.62
N SER A 245 22.42 17.52 5.24
CA SER A 245 21.10 17.38 4.61
C SER A 245 19.96 16.88 5.52
N GLY A 246 20.28 16.44 6.74
CA GLY A 246 19.34 15.72 7.61
C GLY A 246 18.29 16.58 8.32
N ARG A 247 18.36 17.91 8.26
CA ARG A 247 17.53 18.76 9.16
C ARG A 247 16.36 19.50 8.52
N ARG A 248 16.29 19.71 7.20
CA ARG A 248 15.26 20.62 6.65
C ARG A 248 14.10 19.98 5.88
N SER A 249 14.19 18.77 5.41
CA SER A 249 13.15 18.22 4.53
C SER A 249 12.44 16.97 5.06
N GLY A 250 12.91 16.38 6.15
CA GLY A 250 12.23 15.29 6.84
C GLY A 250 11.16 15.74 7.84
N THR A 251 11.19 17.03 8.20
CA THR A 251 10.37 17.61 9.26
C THR A 251 8.91 17.75 8.82
N SER A 252 8.64 18.25 7.63
CA SER A 252 7.30 18.61 7.20
C SER A 252 6.36 17.40 6.98
N ILE A 253 6.79 16.34 6.26
CA ILE A 253 5.95 15.14 6.10
C ILE A 253 5.74 14.45 7.46
N SER A 254 6.74 14.50 8.34
CA SER A 254 6.62 13.99 9.71
C SER A 254 5.64 14.81 10.54
N GLU A 255 5.62 16.11 10.35
CA GLU A 255 4.69 17.04 10.99
C GLU A 255 3.28 16.84 10.47
N CYS A 256 3.09 16.66 9.16
CA CYS A 256 1.82 16.28 8.57
C CYS A 256 1.26 14.99 9.20
N PHE A 257 2.08 13.96 9.36
CA PHE A 257 1.68 12.72 10.03
C PHE A 257 1.29 12.93 11.49
N LEU A 258 2.04 13.75 12.22
CA LEU A 258 1.71 14.10 13.61
C LEU A 258 0.43 14.94 13.70
N HIS A 259 0.21 15.84 12.74
CA HIS A 259 -1.00 16.63 12.65
C HIS A 259 -2.22 15.75 12.35
N ILE A 260 -2.16 14.90 11.34
CA ILE A 260 -3.20 13.92 11.02
C ILE A 260 -3.48 12.99 12.21
N LEU A 261 -2.44 12.54 12.91
CA LEU A 261 -2.58 11.74 14.11
C LEU A 261 -3.26 12.54 15.24
N GLY A 262 -2.90 13.81 15.44
CA GLY A 262 -3.53 14.70 16.38
C GLY A 262 -5.03 14.86 16.11
N MET A 263 -5.42 15.04 14.86
CA MET A 263 -6.83 15.08 14.44
C MET A 263 -7.56 13.77 14.76
N GLN A 264 -6.93 12.63 14.56
CA GLN A 264 -7.51 11.31 14.88
C GLN A 264 -7.64 11.10 16.39
N LEU A 265 -6.67 11.55 17.19
CA LEU A 265 -6.68 11.43 18.64
C LEU A 265 -7.68 12.38 19.31
N SER A 266 -7.96 13.53 18.72
CA SER A 266 -8.97 14.48 19.21
C SER A 266 -10.41 14.03 18.90
N ASN A 267 -10.60 13.02 18.02
CA ASN A 267 -11.90 12.45 17.75
C ASN A 267 -12.12 11.19 18.60
N PRO A 268 -13.09 11.20 19.56
CA PRO A 268 -13.31 10.05 20.48
C PRO A 268 -13.66 8.74 19.78
N ARG A 269 -14.15 8.80 18.52
CA ARG A 269 -14.41 7.62 17.69
C ARG A 269 -13.17 7.13 16.93
N GLY A 270 -12.09 7.91 16.89
CA GLY A 270 -10.84 7.60 16.18
C GLY A 270 -9.80 6.88 17.03
N LEU A 271 -9.99 6.82 18.35
CA LEU A 271 -8.99 6.28 19.30
C LEU A 271 -8.67 4.78 19.14
N LEU A 272 -9.51 4.01 18.44
CA LEU A 272 -9.29 2.57 18.26
C LEU A 272 -8.37 2.19 17.08
N GLY A 273 -7.95 3.13 16.24
CA GLY A 273 -7.29 2.82 14.97
C GLY A 273 -5.90 3.44 14.73
N ALA A 274 -5.47 4.39 15.54
CA ALA A 274 -4.23 5.10 15.28
C ALA A 274 -3.03 4.45 16.01
N MET A 275 -2.38 3.49 15.38
CA MET A 275 -1.05 3.05 15.77
C MET A 275 -0.02 3.50 14.74
N ILE A 276 0.93 4.33 15.17
CA ILE A 276 2.11 4.67 14.36
C ILE A 276 3.05 3.47 14.37
N GLY A 277 3.07 2.73 13.27
CA GLY A 277 4.13 1.76 13.03
C GLY A 277 5.40 2.47 12.57
N ARG A 278 6.40 2.64 13.44
CA ARG A 278 7.76 3.00 13.02
C ARG A 278 8.39 1.75 12.44
N VAL A 279 8.15 1.49 11.17
CA VAL A 279 8.79 0.38 10.48
C VAL A 279 10.13 0.88 9.95
N ILE A 280 11.20 0.57 10.68
CA ILE A 280 12.57 0.72 10.16
C ILE A 280 12.78 -0.42 9.20
N PHE A 281 12.51 -0.20 7.91
CA PHE A 281 12.85 -1.12 6.84
C PHE A 281 14.33 -1.00 6.48
N ALA A 282 15.19 -1.63 7.27
CA ALA A 282 16.45 -2.12 6.75
C ALA A 282 16.21 -3.57 6.26
N LYS A 283 16.15 -3.78 4.96
CA LYS A 283 16.10 -5.10 4.26
C LYS A 283 14.78 -5.92 4.29
N GLY A 284 13.68 -5.48 4.85
CA GLY A 284 12.46 -6.30 5.03
C GLY A 284 11.36 -6.17 3.98
N MET A 285 11.43 -5.22 3.04
CA MET A 285 10.39 -5.07 1.99
C MET A 285 10.34 -6.23 0.98
N MET A 286 11.38 -7.08 0.93
CA MET A 286 11.37 -8.29 0.10
C MET A 286 10.31 -9.31 0.55
N LEU A 287 9.92 -9.36 1.82
CA LEU A 287 8.97 -10.39 2.29
C LEU A 287 7.52 -10.11 1.89
N ALA A 288 7.08 -8.85 1.91
CA ALA A 288 5.73 -8.51 1.45
C ALA A 288 5.58 -8.69 -0.08
N HIS A 289 6.65 -8.43 -0.85
CA HIS A 289 6.70 -8.71 -2.29
C HIS A 289 6.99 -10.19 -2.58
N LEU A 290 7.77 -10.91 -1.76
CA LEU A 290 8.01 -12.35 -1.91
C LEU A 290 6.76 -13.20 -1.66
N LEU A 291 5.90 -12.85 -0.71
CA LEU A 291 4.62 -13.54 -0.52
C LEU A 291 3.67 -13.35 -1.71
N PHE A 292 3.86 -12.31 -2.52
CA PHE A 292 3.19 -12.15 -3.81
C PHE A 292 3.90 -12.90 -4.96
N ALA A 293 5.21 -13.09 -4.89
CA ALA A 293 6.02 -13.69 -5.96
C ALA A 293 6.08 -15.23 -5.90
N VAL A 294 5.84 -15.85 -4.75
CA VAL A 294 5.87 -17.32 -4.59
C VAL A 294 4.78 -18.03 -5.41
N SER A 295 3.76 -17.32 -5.90
CA SER A 295 2.76 -17.86 -6.84
C SER A 295 3.32 -18.21 -8.24
N PHE A 296 4.58 -17.92 -8.56
CA PHE A 296 5.12 -17.96 -9.92
C PHE A 296 6.24 -18.96 -10.20
N LEU A 297 6.72 -19.72 -9.21
CA LEU A 297 7.86 -20.62 -9.44
C LEU A 297 7.49 -22.09 -9.69
N ARG A 298 6.24 -22.40 -10.08
CA ARG A 298 5.86 -23.73 -10.63
C ARG A 298 4.85 -23.57 -11.76
N GLN A 299 5.33 -23.27 -12.93
CA GLN A 299 4.89 -23.78 -14.24
C GLN A 299 6.13 -24.12 -15.04
#